data_34c4fb805be62864cdafe675b253ab2b
#
_entry.id   34c4fb805be62864cdafe675b253ab2b
#
_cell.length_a   1.000
_cell.length_b   1.000
_cell.length_c   1.000
_cell.angle_alpha   90.00
_cell.angle_beta   90.00
_cell.angle_gamma   90.00
#
_symmetry.space_group_name_H-M   'P 1'
#
loop_
_entity.id
_entity.type
_entity.pdbx_description
1 polymer ?
#
loop_
_entity_poly.entity_id
_entity_poly.type
_entity_poly.pdbx_seq_one_letter_code
_entity_poly.pdbx_strand_id
1 'polypeptide(L)'
;MIAVPSFGGRVPEPAVKRLEEIRGNEALCTAVCVYGNRAYEDTLIELSDAARKSGFRVIAGIAAVAEHSIMHQYASGRPDQKDESELRNFAKKIHEKISGDPSGLTSPEIPGNRPYKKAGGAALIPKANNKCTGCGICAENCPTRAISKDHLKTADSTKCISCMRCVARCPHKARKINAAVAAVAAQAIKKACSQRKEDELFC
;
A
#
# COMPACT_ATOMS: atom_id res chain seq x y z
N MET A 1 10.52 2.43 -11.04
CA MET A 1 9.68 2.81 -9.89
C MET A 1 9.07 1.55 -9.29
N ILE A 2 9.12 1.44 -7.96
CA ILE A 2 8.47 0.35 -7.20
C ILE A 2 7.48 0.99 -6.25
N ALA A 3 6.20 0.63 -6.38
CA ALA A 3 5.11 1.20 -5.59
C ALA A 3 4.36 0.12 -4.81
N VAL A 4 4.09 0.39 -3.53
CA VAL A 4 3.35 -0.51 -2.63
C VAL A 4 2.34 0.27 -1.78
N PRO A 5 1.24 -0.35 -1.35
CA PRO A 5 0.40 0.24 -0.33
C PRO A 5 1.04 0.10 1.06
N SER A 6 0.72 1.04 1.96
CA SER A 6 1.06 0.92 3.38
C SER A 6 -0.04 0.17 4.14
N PHE A 7 0.24 -1.02 4.64
CA PHE A 7 -0.69 -1.80 5.45
C PHE A 7 -0.20 -1.89 6.90
N GLY A 8 -0.90 -1.18 7.79
CA GLY A 8 -0.49 -1.10 9.19
C GLY A 8 0.88 -0.46 9.42
N GLY A 9 1.34 0.39 8.49
CA GLY A 9 2.64 1.07 8.55
C GLY A 9 3.82 0.21 8.10
N ARG A 10 3.56 -0.85 7.33
CA ARG A 10 4.54 -1.79 6.80
C ARG A 10 4.28 -2.11 5.32
N VAL A 11 5.30 -2.55 4.63
CA VAL A 11 5.14 -3.15 3.28
C VAL A 11 4.37 -4.45 3.41
N PRO A 12 3.36 -4.73 2.57
CA PRO A 12 2.71 -6.04 2.57
C PRO A 12 3.71 -7.16 2.27
N GLU A 13 3.76 -8.19 3.12
CA GLU A 13 4.69 -9.31 2.98
C GLU A 13 4.73 -9.92 1.56
N PRO A 14 3.60 -10.12 0.85
CA PRO A 14 3.65 -10.63 -0.53
C PRO A 14 4.37 -9.70 -1.51
N ALA A 15 4.42 -8.39 -1.22
CA ALA A 15 5.16 -7.45 -2.06
C ALA A 15 6.67 -7.56 -1.82
N VAL A 16 7.08 -7.70 -0.55
CA VAL A 16 8.49 -7.95 -0.21
C VAL A 16 8.98 -9.24 -0.88
N LYS A 17 8.25 -10.36 -0.71
CA LYS A 17 8.62 -11.65 -1.33
C LYS A 17 8.77 -11.57 -2.85
N ARG A 18 7.88 -10.86 -3.54
CA ARG A 18 7.98 -10.67 -4.99
C ARG A 18 9.17 -9.80 -5.39
N LEU A 19 9.48 -8.80 -4.58
CA LEU A 19 10.63 -7.93 -4.84
C LEU A 19 11.95 -8.69 -4.65
N GLU A 20 12.03 -9.62 -3.70
CA GLU A 20 13.19 -10.48 -3.49
C GLU A 20 13.51 -11.41 -4.68
N GLU A 21 12.52 -11.68 -5.54
CA GLU A 21 12.70 -12.46 -6.78
C GLU A 21 13.24 -11.61 -7.95
N ILE A 22 13.32 -10.29 -7.79
CA ILE A 22 13.75 -9.35 -8.85
C ILE A 22 15.21 -8.97 -8.63
N ARG A 23 15.99 -8.99 -9.70
CA ARG A 23 17.38 -8.49 -9.69
C ARG A 23 17.41 -7.06 -10.22
N GLY A 24 17.80 -6.12 -9.37
CA GLY A 24 17.82 -4.69 -9.68
C GLY A 24 18.97 -4.30 -10.62
N ASN A 25 20.09 -5.04 -10.62
CA ASN A 25 21.27 -4.79 -11.49
C ASN A 25 21.68 -3.31 -11.50
N GLU A 26 21.76 -2.69 -10.33
CA GLU A 26 22.11 -1.28 -10.14
C GLU A 26 21.17 -0.27 -10.85
N ALA A 27 20.00 -0.73 -11.34
CA ALA A 27 19.03 0.18 -11.94
C ALA A 27 18.53 1.23 -10.95
N LEU A 28 18.40 2.46 -11.42
CA LEU A 28 17.85 3.57 -10.62
C LEU A 28 16.39 3.28 -10.27
N CYS A 29 16.04 3.50 -9.01
CA CYS A 29 14.72 3.21 -8.48
C CYS A 29 14.15 4.36 -7.66
N THR A 30 12.88 4.69 -7.88
CA THR A 30 12.05 5.48 -6.97
C THR A 30 11.17 4.53 -6.17
N ALA A 31 11.27 4.59 -4.84
CA ALA A 31 10.40 3.86 -3.92
C ALA A 31 9.14 4.70 -3.64
N VAL A 32 7.94 4.11 -3.75
CA VAL A 32 6.67 4.81 -3.53
C VAL A 32 5.83 4.03 -2.53
N CYS A 33 5.39 4.66 -1.45
CA CYS A 33 4.34 4.11 -0.60
C CYS A 33 3.03 4.90 -0.76
N VAL A 34 1.91 4.19 -0.91
CA VAL A 34 0.58 4.77 -0.99
C VAL A 34 -0.18 4.48 0.30
N TYR A 35 -0.74 5.50 0.94
CA TYR A 35 -1.40 5.32 2.24
C TYR A 35 -2.69 6.14 2.38
N GLY A 36 -3.58 5.67 3.27
CA GLY A 36 -4.92 6.23 3.49
C GLY A 36 -4.98 7.33 4.53
N ASN A 37 -4.13 8.37 4.45
CA ASN A 37 -4.12 9.56 5.30
C ASN A 37 -3.85 9.34 6.82
N ARG A 38 -3.67 8.09 7.29
CA ARG A 38 -3.32 7.86 8.70
C ARG A 38 -1.85 8.13 8.97
N ALA A 39 -1.00 7.25 8.53
CA ALA A 39 0.47 7.32 8.52
C ALA A 39 1.01 6.16 7.69
N TYR A 40 2.15 6.34 7.05
CA TYR A 40 2.87 5.26 6.36
C TYR A 40 3.96 4.64 7.23
N GLU A 41 4.31 5.28 8.35
CA GLU A 41 5.26 4.81 9.37
C GLU A 41 6.55 4.27 8.72
N ASP A 42 6.84 2.97 8.85
CA ASP A 42 8.09 2.39 8.33
C ASP A 42 7.96 1.82 6.90
N THR A 43 6.80 1.99 6.24
CA THR A 43 6.56 1.40 4.91
C THR A 43 7.58 1.87 3.87
N LEU A 44 7.89 3.17 3.84
CA LEU A 44 8.76 3.73 2.80
C LEU A 44 10.22 3.32 3.00
N ILE A 45 10.69 3.35 4.25
CA ILE A 45 12.05 2.92 4.58
C ILE A 45 12.24 1.41 4.37
N GLU A 46 11.26 0.59 4.75
CA GLU A 46 11.25 -0.86 4.51
C GLU A 46 11.29 -1.18 3.00
N LEU A 47 10.48 -0.47 2.19
CA LEU A 47 10.49 -0.64 0.74
C LEU A 47 11.83 -0.26 0.14
N SER A 48 12.43 0.85 0.61
CA SER A 48 13.75 1.28 0.16
C SER A 48 14.82 0.25 0.48
N ASP A 49 14.81 -0.30 1.69
CA ASP A 49 15.77 -1.34 2.09
C ASP A 49 15.59 -2.63 1.29
N ALA A 50 14.33 -3.05 1.07
CA ALA A 50 14.03 -4.21 0.24
C ALA A 50 14.49 -4.02 -1.22
N ALA A 51 14.27 -2.83 -1.79
CA ALA A 51 14.73 -2.51 -3.14
C ALA A 51 16.26 -2.54 -3.23
N ARG A 52 16.97 -1.95 -2.26
CA ARG A 52 18.44 -2.00 -2.20
C ARG A 52 18.96 -3.43 -2.04
N LYS A 53 18.34 -4.23 -1.18
CA LYS A 53 18.69 -5.65 -1.02
C LYS A 53 18.51 -6.44 -2.31
N SER A 54 17.56 -6.06 -3.16
CA SER A 54 17.34 -6.63 -4.49
C SER A 54 18.29 -6.06 -5.57
N GLY A 55 19.25 -5.19 -5.21
CA GLY A 55 20.26 -4.64 -6.11
C GLY A 55 19.82 -3.40 -6.89
N PHE A 56 18.79 -2.66 -6.44
CA PHE A 56 18.42 -1.37 -7.00
C PHE A 56 19.15 -0.22 -6.30
N ARG A 57 19.46 0.84 -7.05
CA ARG A 57 19.92 2.12 -6.49
C ARG A 57 18.70 3.02 -6.24
N VAL A 58 18.28 3.14 -4.97
CA VAL A 58 17.16 4.00 -4.61
C VAL A 58 17.61 5.45 -4.58
N ILE A 59 17.07 6.26 -5.49
CA ILE A 59 17.44 7.68 -5.70
C ILE A 59 16.36 8.66 -5.25
N ALA A 60 15.14 8.18 -5.03
CA ALA A 60 14.03 8.98 -4.52
C ALA A 60 13.03 8.09 -3.75
N GLY A 61 12.33 8.70 -2.78
CA GLY A 61 11.19 8.14 -2.08
C GLY A 61 9.98 9.05 -2.20
N ILE A 62 8.79 8.48 -2.34
CA ILE A 62 7.52 9.22 -2.37
C ILE A 62 6.55 8.57 -1.38
N ALA A 63 5.94 9.38 -0.51
CA ALA A 63 4.77 8.99 0.26
C ALA A 63 3.54 9.69 -0.34
N ALA A 64 2.68 8.92 -1.01
CA ALA A 64 1.50 9.42 -1.70
C ALA A 64 0.22 9.08 -0.93
N VAL A 65 -0.67 10.05 -0.80
CA VAL A 65 -1.96 9.87 -0.13
C VAL A 65 -3.03 9.45 -1.13
N ALA A 66 -3.79 8.43 -0.75
CA ALA A 66 -4.98 8.02 -1.50
C ALA A 66 -6.15 7.76 -0.55
N GLU A 67 -7.35 7.61 -1.09
CA GLU A 67 -8.52 7.21 -0.31
C GLU A 67 -8.23 5.92 0.48
N HIS A 68 -8.61 5.92 1.76
CA HIS A 68 -8.35 4.77 2.63
C HIS A 68 -9.13 3.54 2.15
N SER A 69 -8.44 2.47 1.83
CA SER A 69 -8.99 1.26 1.16
C SER A 69 -10.11 0.53 1.91
N ILE A 70 -10.33 0.84 3.20
CA ILE A 70 -11.35 0.22 4.04
C ILE A 70 -12.33 1.27 4.56
N MET A 71 -11.83 2.40 5.05
CA MET A 71 -12.60 3.48 5.65
C MET A 71 -12.65 4.66 4.67
N HIS A 72 -13.47 4.53 3.63
CA HIS A 72 -13.56 5.45 2.49
C HIS A 72 -13.88 6.91 2.85
N GLN A 73 -14.37 7.18 4.09
CA GLN A 73 -14.55 8.53 4.60
C GLN A 73 -13.23 9.27 4.87
N TYR A 74 -12.09 8.56 4.94
CA TYR A 74 -10.78 9.17 5.12
C TYR A 74 -10.06 9.32 3.79
N ALA A 75 -9.58 10.53 3.51
CA ALA A 75 -9.01 10.94 2.23
C ALA A 75 -9.93 10.62 1.04
N SER A 76 -11.25 10.75 1.23
CA SER A 76 -12.24 10.47 0.18
C SER A 76 -11.96 11.29 -1.07
N GLY A 77 -12.03 10.63 -2.23
CA GLY A 77 -11.77 11.26 -3.53
C GLY A 77 -10.30 11.55 -3.85
N ARG A 78 -9.35 11.10 -3.01
CA ARG A 78 -7.91 11.24 -3.30
C ARG A 78 -7.35 10.03 -4.06
N PRO A 79 -6.37 10.25 -4.96
CA PRO A 79 -5.72 11.52 -5.29
C PRO A 79 -6.67 12.48 -6.03
N ASP A 80 -6.66 13.75 -5.64
CA ASP A 80 -7.39 14.82 -6.31
C ASP A 80 -6.46 15.63 -7.25
N GLN A 81 -6.97 16.68 -7.88
CA GLN A 81 -6.22 17.50 -8.82
C GLN A 81 -4.96 18.15 -8.20
N LYS A 82 -5.00 18.49 -6.90
CA LYS A 82 -3.85 19.02 -6.18
C LYS A 82 -2.76 17.93 -6.05
N ASP A 83 -3.16 16.74 -5.63
CA ASP A 83 -2.26 15.59 -5.50
C ASP A 83 -1.62 15.21 -6.85
N GLU A 84 -2.43 15.19 -7.92
CA GLU A 84 -1.91 14.92 -9.26
C GLU A 84 -0.87 15.97 -9.70
N SER A 85 -1.13 17.24 -9.44
CA SER A 85 -0.20 18.33 -9.76
C SER A 85 1.10 18.18 -8.98
N GLU A 86 1.01 17.84 -7.69
CA GLU A 86 2.15 17.66 -6.80
C GLU A 86 3.00 16.45 -7.20
N LEU A 87 2.37 15.32 -7.49
CA LEU A 87 3.05 14.11 -7.98
C LEU A 87 3.73 14.34 -9.35
N ARG A 88 3.13 15.14 -10.24
CA ARG A 88 3.77 15.54 -11.50
C ARG A 88 5.01 16.41 -11.26
N ASN A 89 4.98 17.31 -10.27
CA ASN A 89 6.16 18.10 -9.87
C ASN A 89 7.26 17.21 -9.28
N PHE A 90 6.90 16.21 -8.48
CA PHE A 90 7.87 15.23 -7.97
C PHE A 90 8.55 14.46 -9.12
N ALA A 91 7.77 14.02 -10.10
CA ALA A 91 8.32 13.37 -11.29
C ALA A 91 9.31 14.26 -12.06
N LYS A 92 9.02 15.56 -12.19
CA LYS A 92 9.95 16.52 -12.81
C LYS A 92 11.25 16.64 -12.02
N LYS A 93 11.16 16.86 -10.70
CA LYS A 93 12.35 16.95 -9.83
C LYS A 93 13.23 15.70 -9.89
N ILE A 94 12.60 14.51 -9.89
CA ILE A 94 13.32 13.24 -10.03
C ILE A 94 13.97 13.16 -11.42
N HIS A 95 13.27 13.57 -12.48
CA HIS A 95 13.82 13.58 -13.83
C HIS A 95 15.02 14.52 -13.94
N GLU A 96 14.92 15.74 -13.41
CA GLU A 96 16.02 16.70 -13.35
C GLU A 96 17.24 16.10 -12.61
N LYS A 97 17.01 15.45 -11.46
CA LYS A 97 18.05 14.78 -10.69
C LYS A 97 18.80 13.71 -11.52
N ILE A 98 18.07 12.88 -12.29
CA ILE A 98 18.69 11.80 -13.07
C ILE A 98 19.26 12.25 -14.41
N SER A 99 18.89 13.45 -14.90
CA SER A 99 19.41 14.03 -16.14
C SER A 99 20.78 14.68 -15.95
N GLY A 100 21.22 14.87 -14.70
CA GLY A 100 22.55 15.31 -14.34
C GLY A 100 23.58 14.17 -14.40
N ASP A 101 24.69 14.32 -13.66
CA ASP A 101 25.71 13.26 -13.58
C ASP A 101 25.19 12.05 -12.76
N PRO A 102 24.98 10.87 -13.38
CA PRO A 102 24.50 9.69 -12.68
C PRO A 102 25.45 9.16 -11.61
N SER A 103 26.76 9.47 -11.71
CA SER A 103 27.77 9.01 -10.74
C SER A 103 27.63 9.70 -9.39
N GLY A 104 27.12 10.93 -9.37
CA GLY A 104 26.88 11.75 -8.19
C GLY A 104 25.54 11.50 -7.48
N LEU A 105 24.68 10.59 -8.00
CA LEU A 105 23.37 10.35 -7.42
C LEU A 105 23.47 9.68 -6.03
N THR A 106 23.14 10.43 -5.00
CA THR A 106 23.06 9.92 -3.63
C THR A 106 21.68 9.36 -3.33
N SER A 107 21.64 8.37 -2.45
CA SER A 107 20.37 7.89 -1.88
C SER A 107 19.77 8.94 -0.94
N PRO A 108 18.46 9.20 -1.03
CA PRO A 108 17.81 10.14 -0.12
C PRO A 108 17.75 9.59 1.30
N GLU A 109 17.68 10.48 2.27
CA GLU A 109 17.28 10.14 3.63
C GLU A 109 15.78 9.91 3.66
N ILE A 110 15.37 8.68 3.98
CA ILE A 110 13.96 8.27 4.03
C ILE A 110 13.56 8.08 5.50
N PRO A 111 12.48 8.70 5.96
CA PRO A 111 12.01 8.57 7.33
C PRO A 111 11.51 7.17 7.65
N GLY A 112 11.69 6.75 8.90
CA GLY A 112 11.27 5.46 9.42
C GLY A 112 12.25 4.93 10.46
N ASN A 113 11.90 3.80 11.08
CA ASN A 113 12.67 3.20 12.16
C ASN A 113 13.31 1.89 11.73
N ARG A 114 14.48 1.59 12.28
CA ARG A 114 15.12 0.28 12.24
C ARG A 114 15.50 -0.11 13.67
N PRO A 115 14.97 -1.22 14.21
CA PRO A 115 14.08 -2.19 13.56
C PRO A 115 12.68 -1.61 13.25
N TYR A 116 12.06 -2.09 12.18
CA TYR A 116 10.72 -1.66 11.80
C TYR A 116 9.70 -2.03 12.88
N LYS A 117 8.64 -1.23 12.97
CA LYS A 117 7.51 -1.56 13.86
C LYS A 117 6.97 -2.96 13.57
N LYS A 118 6.39 -3.60 14.56
CA LYS A 118 5.67 -4.86 14.34
C LYS A 118 4.50 -4.62 13.40
N ALA A 119 4.32 -5.52 12.42
CA ALA A 119 3.14 -5.48 11.56
C ALA A 119 1.88 -5.52 12.44
N GLY A 120 0.98 -4.60 12.23
CA GLY A 120 -0.21 -4.44 13.05
C GLY A 120 -1.38 -3.94 12.21
N GLY A 121 -2.56 -4.00 12.81
CA GLY A 121 -3.82 -3.56 12.20
C GLY A 121 -4.96 -4.48 12.59
N ALA A 122 -6.20 -3.99 12.59
CA ALA A 122 -7.37 -4.83 12.79
C ALA A 122 -7.48 -5.79 11.59
N ALA A 123 -7.56 -7.09 11.87
CA ALA A 123 -7.82 -8.11 10.86
C ALA A 123 -9.27 -8.01 10.37
N LEU A 124 -9.53 -7.08 9.45
CA LEU A 124 -10.84 -6.87 8.84
C LEU A 124 -11.00 -7.84 7.66
N ILE A 125 -11.40 -9.08 7.97
CA ILE A 125 -11.48 -10.16 7.00
C ILE A 125 -12.85 -10.13 6.31
N PRO A 126 -12.90 -9.92 4.96
CA PRO A 126 -14.18 -9.90 4.25
C PRO A 126 -14.80 -11.29 4.16
N LYS A 127 -16.11 -11.36 4.39
CA LYS A 127 -16.93 -12.56 4.20
C LYS A 127 -17.95 -12.31 3.09
N ALA A 128 -18.36 -13.36 2.37
CA ALA A 128 -19.42 -13.27 1.40
C ALA A 128 -20.80 -13.51 2.06
N ASN A 129 -21.77 -12.73 1.65
CA ASN A 129 -23.17 -12.88 2.05
C ASN A 129 -23.97 -13.74 1.03
N ASN A 130 -25.29 -13.77 1.17
CA ASN A 130 -26.19 -14.58 0.34
C ASN A 130 -26.29 -14.16 -1.13
N LYS A 131 -25.73 -12.99 -1.51
CA LYS A 131 -25.61 -12.56 -2.92
C LYS A 131 -24.47 -13.25 -3.67
N CYS A 132 -23.69 -14.09 -3.00
CA CYS A 132 -22.58 -14.82 -3.60
C CYS A 132 -23.09 -15.91 -4.55
N THR A 133 -22.75 -15.80 -5.83
CA THR A 133 -23.12 -16.75 -6.88
C THR A 133 -22.08 -17.87 -7.09
N GLY A 134 -20.99 -17.88 -6.33
CA GLY A 134 -19.95 -18.89 -6.50
C GLY A 134 -19.00 -18.67 -7.69
N CYS A 135 -18.96 -17.47 -8.28
CA CYS A 135 -18.20 -17.19 -9.52
C CYS A 135 -16.67 -17.32 -9.43
N GLY A 136 -16.08 -17.46 -8.24
CA GLY A 136 -14.64 -17.69 -8.05
C GLY A 136 -13.72 -16.47 -8.18
N ILE A 137 -14.17 -15.33 -8.73
CA ILE A 137 -13.35 -14.14 -9.03
C ILE A 137 -12.55 -13.66 -7.80
N CYS A 138 -13.13 -13.72 -6.61
CA CYS A 138 -12.46 -13.31 -5.38
C CYS A 138 -11.29 -14.23 -5.00
N ALA A 139 -11.39 -15.53 -5.26
CA ALA A 139 -10.32 -16.49 -5.01
C ALA A 139 -9.17 -16.33 -6.01
N GLU A 140 -9.50 -16.17 -7.30
CA GLU A 140 -8.52 -15.96 -8.37
C GLU A 140 -7.70 -14.68 -8.20
N ASN A 141 -8.35 -13.62 -7.71
CA ASN A 141 -7.71 -12.32 -7.51
C ASN A 141 -7.07 -12.17 -6.13
N CYS A 142 -7.13 -13.15 -5.24
CA CYS A 142 -6.55 -13.05 -3.90
C CYS A 142 -5.02 -13.12 -3.96
N PRO A 143 -4.28 -12.04 -3.59
CA PRO A 143 -2.82 -12.01 -3.71
C PRO A 143 -2.11 -13.00 -2.79
N THR A 144 -2.77 -13.44 -1.72
CA THR A 144 -2.25 -14.37 -0.72
C THR A 144 -2.91 -15.74 -0.76
N ARG A 145 -3.81 -15.97 -1.73
CA ARG A 145 -4.61 -17.21 -1.82
C ARG A 145 -5.37 -17.53 -0.52
N ALA A 146 -5.79 -16.50 0.20
CA ALA A 146 -6.57 -16.64 1.43
C ALA A 146 -8.00 -17.13 1.22
N ILE A 147 -8.50 -17.17 -0.03
CA ILE A 147 -9.85 -17.62 -0.37
C ILE A 147 -9.70 -18.88 -1.21
N SER A 148 -10.19 -20.02 -0.67
CA SER A 148 -10.23 -21.29 -1.41
C SER A 148 -11.32 -21.24 -2.48
N LYS A 149 -11.09 -21.93 -3.61
CA LYS A 149 -12.12 -22.13 -4.65
C LYS A 149 -13.28 -23.00 -4.16
N ASP A 150 -13.01 -23.89 -3.20
CA ASP A 150 -14.02 -24.78 -2.62
C ASP A 150 -14.86 -24.12 -1.50
N HIS A 151 -14.31 -23.05 -0.89
CA HIS A 151 -14.92 -22.33 0.23
C HIS A 151 -14.92 -20.82 0.00
N LEU A 152 -15.64 -20.38 -1.04
CA LEU A 152 -15.66 -18.99 -1.46
C LEU A 152 -16.27 -17.99 -0.47
N LYS A 153 -17.07 -18.44 0.50
CA LYS A 153 -17.76 -17.54 1.46
C LYS A 153 -16.84 -16.95 2.52
N THR A 154 -15.78 -17.67 2.89
CA THR A 154 -14.82 -17.28 3.92
C THR A 154 -13.45 -16.97 3.35
N ALA A 155 -12.56 -16.42 4.17
CA ALA A 155 -11.15 -16.30 3.88
C ALA A 155 -10.34 -16.78 5.08
N ASP A 156 -9.22 -17.43 4.82
CA ASP A 156 -8.26 -17.85 5.83
C ASP A 156 -7.67 -16.63 6.53
N SER A 157 -7.90 -16.51 7.83
CA SER A 157 -7.46 -15.38 8.65
C SER A 157 -5.94 -15.27 8.78
N THR A 158 -5.23 -16.38 8.64
CA THR A 158 -3.76 -16.41 8.75
C THR A 158 -3.07 -15.91 7.48
N LYS A 159 -3.78 -15.97 6.34
CA LYS A 159 -3.27 -15.53 5.03
C LYS A 159 -3.83 -14.18 4.59
N CYS A 160 -4.98 -13.78 5.12
CA CYS A 160 -5.67 -12.57 4.68
C CYS A 160 -4.96 -11.30 5.17
N ILE A 161 -4.48 -10.48 4.25
CA ILE A 161 -3.84 -9.19 4.53
C ILE A 161 -4.82 -8.01 4.52
N SER A 162 -6.12 -8.24 4.54
CA SER A 162 -7.18 -7.21 4.56
C SER A 162 -7.07 -6.16 3.43
N CYS A 163 -6.58 -6.55 2.25
CA CYS A 163 -6.35 -5.64 1.12
C CYS A 163 -7.62 -5.18 0.39
N MET A 164 -8.78 -5.68 0.76
CA MET A 164 -10.11 -5.39 0.17
C MET A 164 -10.24 -5.71 -1.33
N ARG A 165 -9.24 -6.28 -2.00
CA ARG A 165 -9.29 -6.58 -3.43
C ARG A 165 -10.48 -7.48 -3.79
N CYS A 166 -10.79 -8.47 -2.95
CA CYS A 166 -11.94 -9.34 -3.14
C CYS A 166 -13.29 -8.62 -2.96
N VAL A 167 -13.33 -7.54 -2.20
CA VAL A 167 -14.51 -6.66 -2.06
C VAL A 167 -14.68 -5.82 -3.32
N ALA A 168 -13.62 -5.14 -3.75
CA ALA A 168 -13.63 -4.28 -4.93
C ALA A 168 -13.91 -5.04 -6.24
N ARG A 169 -13.42 -6.28 -6.36
CA ARG A 169 -13.58 -7.11 -7.56
C ARG A 169 -14.85 -7.95 -7.60
N CYS A 170 -15.67 -7.95 -6.54
CA CYS A 170 -16.89 -8.75 -6.52
C CYS A 170 -18.00 -8.13 -7.38
N PRO A 171 -18.37 -8.73 -8.53
CA PRO A 171 -19.40 -8.17 -9.42
C PRO A 171 -20.78 -8.12 -8.77
N HIS A 172 -21.03 -9.03 -7.82
CA HIS A 172 -22.30 -9.11 -7.10
C HIS A 172 -22.30 -8.29 -5.78
N LYS A 173 -21.21 -7.57 -5.47
CA LYS A 173 -21.04 -6.82 -4.20
C LYS A 173 -21.37 -7.69 -2.97
N ALA A 174 -21.11 -8.99 -3.09
CA ALA A 174 -21.41 -9.99 -2.05
C ALA A 174 -20.40 -9.98 -0.90
N ARG A 175 -19.14 -9.60 -1.16
CA ARG A 175 -18.10 -9.59 -0.11
C ARG A 175 -18.10 -8.27 0.65
N LYS A 176 -18.11 -8.39 1.98
CA LYS A 176 -18.11 -7.24 2.89
C LYS A 176 -17.34 -7.55 4.16
N ILE A 177 -16.80 -6.54 4.79
CA ILE A 177 -16.32 -6.60 6.18
C ILE A 177 -17.49 -6.40 7.14
N ASN A 178 -17.31 -6.80 8.40
CA ASN A 178 -18.29 -6.54 9.44
C ASN A 178 -18.35 -5.02 9.71
N ALA A 179 -19.52 -4.42 9.52
CA ALA A 179 -19.72 -2.97 9.62
C ALA A 179 -19.45 -2.43 11.03
N ALA A 180 -19.83 -3.16 12.08
CA ALA A 180 -19.60 -2.74 13.45
C ALA A 180 -18.09 -2.73 13.78
N VAL A 181 -17.36 -3.77 13.37
CA VAL A 181 -15.90 -3.83 13.56
C VAL A 181 -15.20 -2.72 12.75
N ALA A 182 -15.67 -2.46 11.52
CA ALA A 182 -15.14 -1.38 10.70
C ALA A 182 -15.39 0.00 11.33
N ALA A 183 -16.57 0.23 11.92
CA ALA A 183 -16.90 1.49 12.60
C ALA A 183 -16.00 1.73 13.83
N VAL A 184 -15.76 0.70 14.65
CA VAL A 184 -14.84 0.79 15.80
C VAL A 184 -13.42 1.09 15.32
N ALA A 185 -12.94 0.38 14.30
CA ALA A 185 -11.61 0.61 13.74
C ALA A 185 -11.48 2.02 13.11
N ALA A 186 -12.53 2.51 12.43
CA ALA A 186 -12.57 3.88 11.90
C ALA A 186 -12.47 4.90 13.02
N GLN A 187 -13.23 4.73 14.11
CA GLN A 187 -13.18 5.63 15.25
C GLN A 187 -11.79 5.66 15.90
N ALA A 188 -11.12 4.52 15.99
CA ALA A 188 -9.77 4.43 16.57
C ALA A 188 -8.72 5.25 15.80
N ILE A 189 -8.86 5.39 14.48
CA ILE A 189 -7.91 6.15 13.65
C ILE A 189 -8.41 7.56 13.30
N LYS A 190 -9.59 7.96 13.75
CA LYS A 190 -10.25 9.23 13.39
C LYS A 190 -9.34 10.44 13.60
N LYS A 191 -8.72 10.55 14.78
CA LYS A 191 -7.82 11.68 15.10
C LYS A 191 -6.64 11.76 14.14
N ALA A 192 -6.04 10.63 13.80
CA ALA A 192 -4.88 10.59 12.90
C ALA A 192 -5.23 10.88 11.43
N CYS A 193 -6.50 10.68 11.06
CA CYS A 193 -7.00 10.90 9.69
C CYS A 193 -7.80 12.20 9.54
N SER A 194 -7.97 13.01 10.60
CA SER A 194 -8.87 14.19 10.59
C SER A 194 -8.33 15.35 9.76
N GLN A 195 -7.02 15.46 9.64
CA GLN A 195 -6.39 16.52 8.86
C GLN A 195 -5.93 15.97 7.51
N ARG A 196 -6.06 16.79 6.44
CA ARG A 196 -5.47 16.48 5.15
C ARG A 196 -3.94 16.43 5.31
N LYS A 197 -3.33 15.35 4.86
CA LYS A 197 -1.89 15.23 4.69
C LYS A 197 -1.53 15.45 3.24
N GLU A 198 -0.38 16.03 3.03
CA GLU A 198 0.16 16.25 1.69
C GLU A 198 1.01 15.05 1.25
N ASP A 199 1.26 14.97 -0.05
CA ASP A 199 2.23 14.03 -0.59
C ASP A 199 3.65 14.49 -0.23
N GLU A 200 4.58 13.57 -0.06
CA GLU A 200 5.94 13.88 0.36
C GLU A 200 6.96 13.31 -0.64
N LEU A 201 7.99 14.09 -0.96
CA LEU A 201 9.12 13.68 -1.81
C LEU A 201 10.42 13.72 -0.99
N PHE A 202 11.18 12.65 -1.05
CA PHE A 202 12.53 12.49 -0.51
C PHE A 202 13.48 12.22 -1.68
N CYS A 203 14.42 13.15 -1.98
CA CYS A 203 15.36 12.99 -3.08
C CYS A 203 16.66 13.81 -2.88
#